data_e0e60fb1a31ec870927f46a2ac74ddcb
#
_entry.id   e0e60fb1a31ec870927f46a2ac74ddcb
#
_cell.length_a   1.000
_cell.length_b   1.000
_cell.length_c   1.000
_cell.angle_alpha   90.00
_cell.angle_beta   90.00
_cell.angle_gamma   90.00
#
_symmetry.space_group_name_H-M   'P 1'
#
loop_
_entity.id
_entity.type
_entity.pdbx_description
1 polymer ?
#
loop_
_entity_poly.entity_id
_entity_poly.type
_entity_poly.pdbx_seq_one_letter_code
_entity_poly.pdbx_strand_id
1 'polypeptide(L)'
;MSAATSVTATVDVAVDPDTAFEVFTAEIDAWYQRGPHSWRFPDRAVGVRIEPGVGGRVLEVHDAATGEGFAFGEITVWEPGTRLVFTDLISSVPPDPITEVEVRFDPLPPSSTRVTLEHRGLDLLPAEVAEQKSKYGWQTMFAWYGEYMEARA
;
A
#
# COMPACT_ATOMS: atom_id res chain seq x y z
N MET A 1 -15.29 15.84 -19.21
CA MET A 1 -14.27 15.97 -18.16
C MET A 1 -13.74 14.59 -17.83
N SER A 2 -12.46 14.43 -17.87
CA SER A 2 -11.85 13.14 -17.57
C SER A 2 -11.84 12.87 -16.07
N ALA A 3 -12.10 11.63 -15.68
CA ALA A 3 -11.90 11.20 -14.32
C ALA A 3 -10.39 11.28 -13.98
N ALA A 4 -10.09 11.44 -12.71
CA ALA A 4 -8.70 11.38 -12.27
C ALA A 4 -8.12 9.99 -12.61
N THR A 5 -6.95 9.96 -13.27
CA THR A 5 -6.30 8.70 -13.64
C THR A 5 -5.42 8.16 -12.53
N SER A 6 -5.15 8.97 -11.52
CA SER A 6 -4.33 8.57 -10.36
C SER A 6 -4.79 9.28 -9.10
N VAL A 7 -4.39 8.73 -7.95
CA VAL A 7 -4.56 9.36 -6.64
C VAL A 7 -3.22 9.39 -5.95
N THR A 8 -2.94 10.48 -5.23
CA THR A 8 -1.67 10.68 -4.52
C THR A 8 -1.94 10.89 -3.05
N ALA A 9 -1.12 10.25 -2.21
CA ALA A 9 -1.13 10.46 -0.77
C ALA A 9 0.30 10.74 -0.29
N THR A 10 0.46 11.58 0.72
CA THR A 10 1.76 11.98 1.23
C THR A 10 1.73 12.04 2.75
N VAL A 11 2.79 11.56 3.39
CA VAL A 11 2.99 11.71 4.83
C VAL A 11 4.46 11.93 5.12
N ASP A 12 4.76 12.78 6.10
CA ASP A 12 6.11 13.00 6.58
C ASP A 12 6.30 12.23 7.88
N VAL A 13 7.37 11.46 7.97
CA VAL A 13 7.68 10.64 9.15
C VAL A 13 9.06 11.00 9.70
N ALA A 14 9.22 10.94 11.02
CA ALA A 14 10.43 11.39 11.71
C ALA A 14 11.49 10.29 11.81
N VAL A 15 11.73 9.60 10.71
CA VAL A 15 12.77 8.57 10.58
C VAL A 15 13.45 8.72 9.22
N ASP A 16 14.63 8.11 9.08
CA ASP A 16 15.36 8.12 7.81
C ASP A 16 14.64 7.28 6.73
N PRO A 17 14.97 7.48 5.44
CA PRO A 17 14.30 6.76 4.36
C PRO A 17 14.40 5.24 4.43
N ASP A 18 15.53 4.70 4.87
CA ASP A 18 15.68 3.24 5.00
C ASP A 18 14.74 2.68 6.05
N THR A 19 14.61 3.34 7.19
CA THR A 19 13.69 2.94 8.25
C THR A 19 12.25 3.10 7.79
N ALA A 20 11.93 4.20 7.11
CA ALA A 20 10.58 4.42 6.57
C ALA A 20 10.17 3.31 5.61
N PHE A 21 11.08 2.90 4.73
CA PHE A 21 10.86 1.81 3.79
C PHE A 21 10.65 0.48 4.52
N GLU A 22 11.49 0.18 5.49
CA GLU A 22 11.41 -1.07 6.26
C GLU A 22 10.08 -1.17 7.01
N VAL A 23 9.67 -0.11 7.68
CA VAL A 23 8.38 -0.09 8.40
C VAL A 23 7.22 -0.23 7.45
N PHE A 24 7.28 0.45 6.31
CA PHE A 24 6.21 0.35 5.31
C PHE A 24 6.04 -1.09 4.81
N THR A 25 7.13 -1.79 4.58
CA THR A 25 7.11 -3.14 3.99
C THR A 25 7.10 -4.25 5.03
N ALA A 26 8.14 -4.35 5.85
CA ALA A 26 8.28 -5.47 6.79
C ALA A 26 7.29 -5.41 7.95
N GLU A 27 6.87 -4.22 8.35
CA GLU A 27 5.94 -4.02 9.47
C GLU A 27 4.54 -3.62 9.01
N ILE A 28 4.19 -3.90 7.75
CA ILE A 28 2.89 -3.50 7.20
C ILE A 28 1.73 -4.04 8.02
N ASP A 29 1.82 -5.27 8.51
CA ASP A 29 0.74 -5.88 9.30
C ASP A 29 0.52 -5.16 10.63
N ALA A 30 1.52 -4.45 11.12
CA ALA A 30 1.42 -3.73 12.38
C ALA A 30 0.69 -2.38 12.24
N TRP A 31 0.82 -1.72 11.09
CA TRP A 31 0.17 -0.41 10.91
C TRP A 31 -1.08 -0.45 10.02
N TYR A 32 -1.25 -1.49 9.22
CA TYR A 32 -2.40 -1.64 8.33
C TYR A 32 -3.60 -2.09 9.16
N GLN A 33 -4.58 -1.22 9.32
CA GLN A 33 -5.74 -1.51 10.16
C GLN A 33 -6.78 -2.32 9.42
N ARG A 34 -7.42 -3.21 10.15
CA ARG A 34 -8.48 -4.06 9.62
C ARG A 34 -9.79 -3.31 9.61
N GLY A 35 -10.48 -3.36 8.49
CA GLY A 35 -11.76 -2.71 8.34
C GLY A 35 -12.48 -3.21 7.09
N PRO A 36 -13.76 -2.85 6.93
CA PRO A 36 -14.57 -3.39 5.82
C PRO A 36 -14.06 -2.97 4.45
N HIS A 37 -13.31 -1.89 4.37
CA HIS A 37 -12.77 -1.39 3.10
C HIS A 37 -11.31 -1.76 2.88
N SER A 38 -10.68 -2.43 3.86
CA SER A 38 -9.26 -2.78 3.81
C SER A 38 -9.01 -4.15 3.21
N TRP A 39 -9.99 -5.03 3.25
CA TRP A 39 -9.83 -6.43 2.86
C TRP A 39 -10.66 -6.78 1.65
N ARG A 40 -10.12 -7.69 0.82
CA ARG A 40 -10.86 -8.28 -0.31
C ARG A 40 -11.75 -9.42 0.14
N PHE A 41 -11.30 -10.13 1.19
CA PHE A 41 -12.05 -11.24 1.80
C PHE A 41 -12.10 -11.01 3.31
N PRO A 42 -12.97 -10.10 3.79
CA PRO A 42 -12.99 -9.72 5.21
C PRO A 42 -13.22 -10.90 6.16
N ASP A 43 -13.99 -11.91 5.74
CA ASP A 43 -14.27 -13.07 6.57
C ASP A 43 -13.08 -14.00 6.76
N ARG A 44 -12.05 -13.86 5.93
CA ARG A 44 -10.88 -14.74 5.94
C ARG A 44 -9.61 -14.03 6.34
N ALA A 45 -9.55 -12.72 6.16
CA ALA A 45 -8.33 -11.95 6.35
C ALA A 45 -7.88 -11.96 7.80
N VAL A 46 -6.63 -12.35 8.03
CA VAL A 46 -5.99 -12.34 9.35
C VAL A 46 -4.76 -11.45 9.39
N GLY A 47 -4.30 -10.93 8.25
CA GLY A 47 -3.17 -10.03 8.18
C GLY A 47 -2.84 -9.65 6.75
N VAL A 48 -1.79 -8.86 6.60
CA VAL A 48 -1.27 -8.42 5.31
C VAL A 48 0.24 -8.62 5.29
N ARG A 49 0.81 -8.95 4.13
CA ARG A 49 2.23 -9.21 4.00
C ARG A 49 2.77 -8.73 2.67
N ILE A 50 3.94 -8.11 2.70
CA ILE A 50 4.71 -7.76 1.51
C ILE A 50 5.97 -8.63 1.51
N GLU A 51 6.08 -9.53 0.52
CA GLU A 51 7.28 -10.34 0.36
C GLU A 51 8.37 -9.48 -0.26
N PRO A 52 9.60 -9.49 0.29
CA PRO A 52 10.65 -8.59 -0.19
C PRO A 52 11.18 -8.98 -1.58
N GLY A 53 11.60 -7.95 -2.32
CA GLY A 53 12.27 -8.14 -3.61
C GLY A 53 11.33 -8.12 -4.80
N VAL A 54 11.91 -7.91 -5.98
CA VAL A 54 11.18 -7.97 -7.25
C VAL A 54 10.62 -9.38 -7.44
N GLY A 55 9.35 -9.47 -7.83
CA GLY A 55 8.65 -10.75 -7.92
C GLY A 55 7.97 -11.16 -6.62
N GLY A 56 8.23 -10.46 -5.52
CA GLY A 56 7.53 -10.69 -4.27
C GLY A 56 6.04 -10.37 -4.38
N ARG A 57 5.24 -11.03 -3.56
CA ARG A 57 3.78 -10.84 -3.59
C ARG A 57 3.34 -9.89 -2.50
N VAL A 58 2.28 -9.13 -2.80
CA VAL A 58 1.55 -8.37 -1.79
C VAL A 58 0.30 -9.17 -1.46
N LEU A 59 0.20 -9.64 -0.21
CA LEU A 59 -0.75 -10.67 0.18
C LEU A 59 -1.73 -10.20 1.25
N GLU A 60 -2.99 -10.55 1.06
CA GLU A 60 -3.95 -10.61 2.15
C GLU A 60 -3.85 -12.02 2.73
N VAL A 61 -3.37 -12.14 3.97
CA VAL A 61 -3.10 -13.43 4.59
C VAL A 61 -4.39 -14.03 5.14
N HIS A 62 -4.67 -15.28 4.83
CA HIS A 62 -5.86 -15.99 5.29
C HIS A 62 -5.56 -17.09 6.29
N ASP A 63 -4.32 -17.56 6.34
CA ASP A 63 -3.86 -18.57 7.30
C ASP A 63 -2.55 -18.11 7.92
N ALA A 64 -2.59 -17.71 9.18
CA ALA A 64 -1.42 -17.21 9.89
C ALA A 64 -0.33 -18.28 10.07
N ALA A 65 -0.70 -19.55 10.14
CA ALA A 65 0.26 -20.63 10.36
C ALA A 65 1.07 -20.93 9.10
N THR A 66 0.46 -20.85 7.91
CA THR A 66 1.12 -21.17 6.65
C THR A 66 1.52 -19.92 5.86
N GLY A 67 0.91 -18.77 6.15
CA GLY A 67 1.07 -17.55 5.36
C GLY A 67 0.29 -17.55 4.06
N GLU A 68 -0.56 -18.53 3.84
CA GLU A 68 -1.38 -18.60 2.64
C GLU A 68 -2.46 -17.53 2.63
N GLY A 69 -2.83 -17.07 1.43
CA GLY A 69 -3.85 -16.07 1.27
C GLY A 69 -4.04 -15.70 -0.19
N PHE A 70 -4.54 -14.49 -0.41
CA PHE A 70 -4.79 -13.96 -1.74
C PHE A 70 -3.72 -12.93 -2.10
N ALA A 71 -2.96 -13.21 -3.17
CA ALA A 71 -1.98 -12.27 -3.69
C ALA A 71 -2.71 -11.24 -4.57
N PHE A 72 -2.78 -9.99 -4.10
CA PHE A 72 -3.43 -8.92 -4.85
C PHE A 72 -2.43 -8.01 -5.56
N GLY A 73 -1.13 -8.26 -5.40
CA GLY A 73 -0.11 -7.48 -6.07
C GLY A 73 1.19 -8.23 -6.21
N GLU A 74 2.04 -7.71 -7.09
CA GLU A 74 3.39 -8.21 -7.33
C GLU A 74 4.35 -7.05 -7.39
N ILE A 75 5.49 -7.18 -6.74
CA ILE A 75 6.50 -6.13 -6.70
C ILE A 75 7.26 -6.10 -8.02
N THR A 76 7.30 -4.93 -8.66
CA THR A 76 8.02 -4.71 -9.90
C THR A 76 9.28 -3.87 -9.72
N VAL A 77 9.35 -3.05 -8.66
CA VAL A 77 10.54 -2.28 -8.29
C VAL A 77 10.74 -2.39 -6.79
N TRP A 78 11.95 -2.72 -6.39
CA TRP A 78 12.34 -2.86 -4.98
C TRP A 78 13.65 -2.14 -4.76
N GLU A 79 13.58 -0.89 -4.32
CA GLU A 79 14.76 -0.04 -4.04
C GLU A 79 14.68 0.47 -2.61
N PRO A 80 15.21 -0.29 -1.64
CA PRO A 80 15.12 0.08 -0.23
C PRO A 80 15.57 1.52 0.04
N GLY A 81 14.73 2.24 0.79
CA GLY A 81 15.00 3.63 1.12
C GLY A 81 14.76 4.62 0.00
N THR A 82 14.33 4.18 -1.16
CA THR A 82 14.15 5.05 -2.33
C THR A 82 12.78 4.88 -2.97
N ARG A 83 12.45 3.67 -3.43
CA ARG A 83 11.24 3.47 -4.22
C ARG A 83 10.74 2.04 -4.17
N LEU A 84 9.42 1.90 -4.09
CA LEU A 84 8.71 0.63 -4.16
C LEU A 84 7.61 0.76 -5.19
N VAL A 85 7.51 -0.19 -6.12
CA VAL A 85 6.40 -0.24 -7.07
C VAL A 85 5.82 -1.64 -7.06
N PHE A 86 4.51 -1.72 -6.98
CA PHE A 86 3.80 -2.99 -7.07
C PHE A 86 2.49 -2.82 -7.83
N THR A 87 2.02 -3.91 -8.42
CA THR A 87 0.71 -3.95 -9.07
C THR A 87 -0.37 -4.14 -8.01
N ASP A 88 -1.59 -3.75 -8.32
CA ASP A 88 -2.71 -3.87 -7.38
C ASP A 88 -3.96 -4.30 -8.13
N LEU A 89 -4.50 -5.45 -7.76
CA LEU A 89 -5.78 -5.94 -8.24
C LEU A 89 -6.89 -5.30 -7.40
N ILE A 90 -7.82 -4.65 -8.05
CA ILE A 90 -8.87 -3.91 -7.34
C ILE A 90 -9.95 -4.84 -6.82
N SER A 91 -10.23 -5.91 -7.54
CA SER A 91 -11.25 -6.89 -7.19
C SER A 91 -10.63 -8.29 -7.14
N SER A 92 -11.31 -9.21 -6.50
CA SER A 92 -10.88 -10.61 -6.45
C SER A 92 -11.47 -11.44 -7.58
N VAL A 93 -12.30 -10.84 -8.46
CA VAL A 93 -13.03 -11.57 -9.50
C VAL A 93 -12.47 -11.18 -10.88
N PRO A 94 -11.86 -12.11 -11.61
CA PRO A 94 -11.39 -11.83 -12.97
C PRO A 94 -12.56 -11.61 -13.96
N PRO A 95 -12.36 -10.82 -15.03
CA PRO A 95 -11.14 -10.09 -15.35
C PRO A 95 -11.08 -8.75 -14.59
N ASP A 96 -9.97 -8.56 -13.85
CA ASP A 96 -9.76 -7.34 -13.10
C ASP A 96 -8.76 -6.44 -13.81
N PRO A 97 -9.00 -5.13 -13.81
CA PRO A 97 -7.95 -4.19 -14.20
C PRO A 97 -6.80 -4.28 -13.19
N ILE A 98 -5.58 -4.31 -13.72
CA ILE A 98 -4.38 -4.25 -12.88
C ILE A 98 -3.95 -2.80 -12.84
N THR A 99 -3.93 -2.23 -11.65
CA THR A 99 -3.45 -0.88 -11.42
C THR A 99 -2.03 -0.95 -10.86
N GLU A 100 -1.39 0.19 -10.70
CA GLU A 100 0.00 0.25 -10.24
C GLU A 100 0.13 1.26 -9.11
N VAL A 101 0.86 0.87 -8.08
CA VAL A 101 1.14 1.73 -6.92
C VAL A 101 2.64 1.97 -6.84
N GLU A 102 3.02 3.24 -6.81
CA GLU A 102 4.41 3.65 -6.61
C GLU A 102 4.53 4.41 -5.30
N VAL A 103 5.49 4.01 -4.46
CA VAL A 103 5.78 4.67 -3.19
C VAL A 103 7.22 5.17 -3.24
N ARG A 104 7.42 6.47 -3.02
CA ARG A 104 8.73 7.10 -3.00
C ARG A 104 9.06 7.57 -1.60
N PHE A 105 10.34 7.46 -1.25
CA PHE A 105 10.87 7.80 0.06
C PHE A 105 11.93 8.86 -0.11
N ASP A 106 11.57 10.13 0.12
CA ASP A 106 12.45 11.27 -0.11
C ASP A 106 12.97 11.81 1.22
N PRO A 107 14.29 11.93 1.39
CA PRO A 107 14.85 12.45 2.63
C PRO A 107 14.50 13.93 2.85
N LEU A 108 14.17 14.25 4.10
CA LEU A 108 13.93 15.62 4.55
C LEU A 108 14.92 15.94 5.66
N PRO A 109 15.61 17.11 5.61
CA PRO A 109 16.49 17.52 6.69
C PRO A 109 15.71 17.77 7.99
N PRO A 110 16.26 17.47 9.18
CA PRO A 110 17.57 16.84 9.37
C PRO A 110 17.57 15.32 9.29
N SER A 111 16.46 14.65 9.59
CA SER A 111 16.42 13.18 9.68
C SER A 111 15.00 12.65 9.53
N SER A 112 14.22 13.25 8.65
CA SER A 112 12.85 12.83 8.35
C SER A 112 12.75 12.32 6.93
N THR A 113 11.60 11.77 6.58
CA THR A 113 11.32 11.28 5.24
C THR A 113 9.93 11.70 4.81
N ARG A 114 9.82 12.16 3.58
CA ARG A 114 8.51 12.34 2.94
C ARG A 114 8.19 11.08 2.15
N VAL A 115 7.11 10.43 2.51
CA VAL A 115 6.63 9.23 1.83
C VAL A 115 5.48 9.65 0.93
N THR A 116 5.65 9.47 -0.37
CA THR A 116 4.64 9.85 -1.37
C THR A 116 4.20 8.60 -2.13
N LEU A 117 2.90 8.37 -2.17
CA LEU A 117 2.31 7.26 -2.91
C LEU A 117 1.48 7.80 -4.06
N GLU A 118 1.64 7.19 -5.22
CA GLU A 118 0.78 7.43 -6.37
C GLU A 118 0.19 6.12 -6.85
N HIS A 119 -1.13 6.03 -6.89
CA HIS A 119 -1.85 4.88 -7.40
C HIS A 119 -2.39 5.23 -8.79
N ARG A 120 -1.87 4.57 -9.81
CA ARG A 120 -2.15 4.85 -11.22
C ARG A 120 -3.06 3.78 -11.82
N GLY A 121 -3.70 4.12 -12.95
CA GLY A 121 -4.56 3.19 -13.68
C GLY A 121 -6.00 3.21 -13.23
N LEU A 122 -6.42 4.24 -12.48
CA LEU A 122 -7.79 4.34 -11.99
C LEU A 122 -8.80 4.58 -13.10
N ASP A 123 -8.35 5.08 -14.25
CA ASP A 123 -9.18 5.23 -15.44
C ASP A 123 -9.63 3.89 -16.02
N LEU A 124 -8.97 2.79 -15.66
CA LEU A 124 -9.38 1.45 -16.05
C LEU A 124 -10.54 0.92 -15.22
N LEU A 125 -10.90 1.62 -14.16
CA LEU A 125 -11.93 1.18 -13.21
C LEU A 125 -13.27 1.86 -13.51
N PRO A 126 -14.40 1.23 -13.11
CA PRO A 126 -15.68 1.94 -13.08
C PRO A 126 -15.57 3.22 -12.24
N ALA A 127 -16.25 4.27 -12.65
CA ALA A 127 -16.15 5.57 -12.00
C ALA A 127 -16.44 5.52 -10.50
N GLU A 128 -17.39 4.69 -10.08
CA GLU A 128 -17.75 4.52 -8.68
C GLU A 128 -16.60 3.95 -7.85
N VAL A 129 -15.89 2.97 -8.40
CA VAL A 129 -14.75 2.32 -7.74
C VAL A 129 -13.59 3.31 -7.65
N ALA A 130 -13.30 4.02 -8.74
CA ALA A 130 -12.23 5.01 -8.76
C ALA A 130 -12.48 6.11 -7.74
N GLU A 131 -13.72 6.57 -7.62
CA GLU A 131 -14.10 7.60 -6.64
C GLU A 131 -13.91 7.11 -5.21
N GLN A 132 -14.32 5.88 -4.92
CA GLN A 132 -14.16 5.28 -3.61
C GLN A 132 -12.69 5.17 -3.22
N LYS A 133 -11.83 4.73 -4.15
CA LYS A 133 -10.38 4.64 -3.92
C LYS A 133 -9.78 6.01 -3.65
N SER A 134 -10.23 7.04 -4.35
CA SER A 134 -9.75 8.41 -4.14
C SER A 134 -10.12 8.96 -2.76
N LYS A 135 -11.31 8.64 -2.26
CA LYS A 135 -11.82 9.20 -0.99
C LYS A 135 -11.36 8.44 0.24
N TYR A 136 -11.34 7.13 0.18
CA TYR A 136 -11.21 6.28 1.38
C TYR A 136 -9.97 5.39 1.38
N GLY A 137 -9.15 5.45 0.33
CA GLY A 137 -8.03 4.55 0.16
C GLY A 137 -6.77 4.99 0.89
N TRP A 138 -5.80 5.43 0.11
CA TRP A 138 -4.43 5.64 0.57
C TRP A 138 -4.25 6.74 1.59
N GLN A 139 -5.07 7.79 1.55
CA GLN A 139 -4.97 8.87 2.54
C GLN A 139 -5.26 8.34 3.93
N THR A 140 -6.27 7.48 4.06
CA THR A 140 -6.61 6.84 5.34
C THR A 140 -5.49 5.91 5.78
N MET A 141 -4.96 5.10 4.86
CA MET A 141 -3.86 4.18 5.16
C MET A 141 -2.59 4.93 5.57
N PHE A 142 -2.31 6.05 4.95
CA PHE A 142 -1.15 6.86 5.31
C PHE A 142 -1.30 7.53 6.67
N ALA A 143 -2.53 7.84 7.09
CA ALA A 143 -2.78 8.29 8.46
C ALA A 143 -2.43 7.19 9.46
N TRP A 144 -2.79 5.94 9.19
CA TRP A 144 -2.44 4.80 10.04
C TRP A 144 -0.92 4.62 10.12
N TYR A 145 -0.25 4.70 8.99
CA TYR A 145 1.20 4.59 8.90
C TYR A 145 1.89 5.69 9.72
N GLY A 146 1.44 6.94 9.58
CA GLY A 146 1.97 8.06 10.33
C GLY A 146 1.77 7.93 11.83
N GLU A 147 0.57 7.50 12.25
CA GLU A 147 0.27 7.27 13.66
C GLU A 147 1.15 6.16 14.25
N TYR A 148 1.33 5.09 13.49
CA TYR A 148 2.22 3.99 13.92
C TYR A 148 3.64 4.47 14.10
N MET A 149 4.14 5.29 13.18
CA MET A 149 5.48 5.86 13.26
C MET A 149 5.66 6.73 14.51
N GLU A 150 4.67 7.56 14.83
CA GLU A 150 4.71 8.38 16.03
C GLU A 150 4.73 7.54 17.30
N ALA A 151 3.93 6.47 17.33
CA ALA A 151 3.82 5.61 18.49
C ALA A 151 5.10 4.79 18.75
N ARG A 152 5.85 4.44 17.70
CA ARG A 152 7.07 3.66 17.88
C ARG A 152 8.32 4.51 18.13
N ALA A 153 8.19 5.81 17.96
CA ALA A 153 9.31 6.73 18.16
C ALA A 153 9.71 6.84 19.64
#